data_ced3945f2c6e45e713d6d10aa6791bd4
#
_entry.id   ced3945f2c6e45e713d6d10aa6791bd4
#
_cell.length_a   1.000
_cell.length_b   1.000
_cell.length_c   1.000
_cell.angle_alpha   90.00
_cell.angle_beta   90.00
_cell.angle_gamma   90.00
#
_symmetry.space_group_name_H-M   'P 1'
#
loop_
_entity.id
_entity.type
_entity.pdbx_description
1 polymer ?
#
loop_
_entity_poly.entity_id
_entity_poly.type
_entity_poly.pdbx_seq_one_letter_code
_entity_poly.pdbx_strand_id
1 'polypeptide(L)'
;MKQLKWTAWILAAALALGASGCSAQALDTIPLGPSEDTSAGAAPTPQQQLEDLGLSLEEASALWAQLPEPRRQALRNASQPPEWLSYLAFDFAWVDRLDRYEAYHQAQPQLTAEEVVVQVNIGLDTPPYENPEPVEEPDSLTALVNQYHILSEDYVPKLVYLEAAYTNQRDRLRPEAYRAFVRMADAAAQDGLRIYNASAYRSYSTQKWVYQRYVRREGAAAADTYSARPGYSEHQTGLALDINTASFSDHFEESEEYAWLVENAGRFGFILRFPEGKEHLTGYQFEPWHYRYVGVAAAQQCWEENWTLEEYIARQPAPGRD
;
A
#
# COMPACT_ATOMS: atom_id res chain seq x y z
N MET A 1 -7.50 24.73 -23.57
CA MET A 1 -7.43 25.89 -22.66
C MET A 1 -8.79 26.14 -22.04
N LYS A 2 -9.00 25.73 -20.79
CA LYS A 2 -9.96 26.28 -19.82
C LYS A 2 -9.63 25.58 -18.47
N GLN A 3 -8.96 26.35 -17.62
CA GLN A 3 -8.72 25.97 -16.21
C GLN A 3 -10.03 26.11 -15.45
N LEU A 4 -10.43 25.10 -14.70
CA LEU A 4 -11.50 25.20 -13.70
C LEU A 4 -10.89 25.02 -12.32
N LYS A 5 -10.84 26.10 -11.57
CA LYS A 5 -10.43 26.13 -10.15
C LYS A 5 -11.60 25.60 -9.31
N TRP A 6 -11.36 24.62 -8.47
CA TRP A 6 -12.28 24.19 -7.41
C TRP A 6 -11.80 24.74 -6.08
N THR A 7 -12.66 25.52 -5.45
CA THR A 7 -12.47 26.10 -4.11
C THR A 7 -12.93 25.11 -3.04
N ALA A 8 -12.07 24.86 -2.07
CA ALA A 8 -12.36 24.06 -0.88
C ALA A 8 -13.39 24.74 0.03
N TRP A 9 -14.35 23.96 0.57
CA TRP A 9 -15.21 24.34 1.68
C TRP A 9 -14.80 23.57 2.94
N ILE A 10 -14.26 24.29 3.92
CA ILE A 10 -13.99 23.81 5.27
C ILE A 10 -15.29 23.95 6.07
N LEU A 11 -15.80 22.86 6.62
CA LEU A 11 -16.85 22.87 7.63
C LEU A 11 -16.24 22.53 8.99
N ALA A 12 -16.13 23.54 9.85
CA ALA A 12 -15.75 23.39 11.25
C ALA A 12 -16.97 22.88 12.07
N ALA A 13 -16.83 21.77 12.77
CA ALA A 13 -17.76 21.33 13.82
C ALA A 13 -17.03 21.35 15.16
N ALA A 14 -17.40 22.30 16.02
CA ALA A 14 -16.98 22.35 17.41
C ALA A 14 -17.87 21.43 18.24
N LEU A 15 -17.29 20.57 19.08
CA LEU A 15 -17.99 19.89 20.19
C LEU A 15 -17.20 20.01 21.49
N ALA A 16 -17.91 20.40 22.53
CA ALA A 16 -17.39 20.80 23.83
C ALA A 16 -17.23 19.62 24.80
N LEU A 17 -16.10 19.62 25.51
CA LEU A 17 -15.82 19.37 26.93
C LEU A 17 -16.60 18.29 27.71
N GLY A 18 -15.85 17.24 28.08
CA GLY A 18 -16.09 16.46 29.31
C GLY A 18 -14.76 16.26 30.05
N ALA A 19 -14.56 16.97 31.16
CA ALA A 19 -13.37 16.85 32.01
C ALA A 19 -13.44 15.57 32.84
N SER A 20 -12.43 14.70 32.74
CA SER A 20 -12.13 13.69 33.75
C SER A 20 -10.63 13.65 33.94
N GLY A 21 -10.18 13.90 35.19
CA GLY A 21 -8.79 14.03 35.57
C GLY A 21 -8.03 12.70 35.40
N CYS A 22 -6.93 12.76 34.67
CA CYS A 22 -5.86 11.81 34.74
C CYS A 22 -4.59 12.56 35.09
N SER A 23 -3.83 12.01 36.03
CA SER A 23 -2.55 12.50 36.51
C SER A 23 -1.58 12.73 35.33
N ALA A 24 -1.13 13.96 35.17
CA ALA A 24 -0.14 14.35 34.20
C ALA A 24 1.20 13.66 34.53
N GLN A 25 1.56 12.63 33.78
CA GLN A 25 2.96 12.32 33.60
C GLN A 25 3.57 13.45 32.78
N ALA A 26 4.68 14.00 33.25
CA ALA A 26 5.40 15.07 32.58
C ALA A 26 5.76 14.57 31.15
N LEU A 27 5.09 15.13 30.13
CA LEU A 27 5.49 14.99 28.75
C LEU A 27 6.91 15.57 28.62
N ASP A 28 7.84 14.74 28.15
CA ASP A 28 9.20 15.15 27.84
C ASP A 28 9.13 16.15 26.68
N THR A 29 9.01 17.41 26.99
CA THR A 29 8.88 18.49 26.01
C THR A 29 10.19 18.69 25.26
N ILE A 30 10.11 19.02 23.97
CA ILE A 30 11.28 19.46 23.21
C ILE A 30 11.95 20.58 24.01
N PRO A 31 13.27 20.51 24.26
CA PRO A 31 13.96 21.59 24.96
C PRO A 31 13.83 22.88 24.17
N LEU A 32 13.00 23.80 24.64
CA LEU A 32 12.95 25.16 24.13
C LEU A 32 14.27 25.85 24.57
N GLY A 33 15.16 26.04 23.61
CA GLY A 33 16.33 26.90 23.84
C GLY A 33 15.86 28.32 24.11
N PRO A 34 16.63 29.11 24.87
CA PRO A 34 16.31 30.51 25.09
C PRO A 34 16.25 31.27 23.76
N SER A 35 15.18 32.01 23.53
CA SER A 35 15.04 32.93 22.40
C SER A 35 16.02 34.09 22.58
N GLU A 36 17.28 33.89 22.26
CA GLU A 36 18.27 34.95 22.11
C GLU A 36 18.66 35.03 20.64
N ASP A 37 18.45 36.22 20.13
CA ASP A 37 18.92 36.74 18.84
C ASP A 37 20.46 36.63 18.83
N THR A 38 20.99 35.53 18.32
CA THR A 38 22.44 35.26 18.27
C THR A 38 22.91 34.78 16.93
N SER A 39 23.61 35.66 16.25
CA SER A 39 24.78 35.43 15.41
C SER A 39 24.87 34.15 14.58
N ALA A 40 25.15 34.32 13.31
CA ALA A 40 25.63 33.30 12.37
C ALA A 40 26.69 32.39 13.00
N GLY A 41 26.34 31.14 13.30
CA GLY A 41 27.31 30.12 13.73
C GLY A 41 26.89 29.13 14.82
N ALA A 42 25.73 29.27 15.46
CA ALA A 42 25.29 28.26 16.43
C ALA A 42 24.72 27.01 15.70
N ALA A 43 25.03 25.82 16.23
CA ALA A 43 24.43 24.58 15.71
C ALA A 43 22.90 24.62 15.89
N PRO A 44 22.12 24.09 14.93
CA PRO A 44 20.67 24.11 15.01
C PRO A 44 20.19 23.28 16.22
N THR A 45 19.19 23.80 16.92
CA THR A 45 18.56 23.05 18.02
C THR A 45 17.82 21.84 17.49
N PRO A 46 17.56 20.80 18.34
CA PRO A 46 16.73 19.65 17.91
C PRO A 46 15.38 20.05 17.32
N GLN A 47 14.75 21.09 17.88
CA GLN A 47 13.49 21.62 17.36
C GLN A 47 13.67 22.20 15.95
N GLN A 48 14.68 23.04 15.73
CA GLN A 48 14.98 23.59 14.40
C GLN A 48 15.26 22.49 13.38
N GLN A 49 16.02 21.45 13.75
CA GLN A 49 16.30 20.33 12.86
C GLN A 49 15.03 19.58 12.44
N LEU A 50 14.02 19.46 13.33
CA LEU A 50 12.73 18.85 13.01
C LEU A 50 11.83 19.79 12.20
N GLU A 51 11.82 21.09 12.52
CA GLU A 51 11.08 22.10 11.75
C GLU A 51 11.62 22.26 10.32
N ASP A 52 12.94 22.10 10.13
CA ASP A 52 13.60 22.11 8.81
C ASP A 52 13.15 20.96 7.88
N LEU A 53 12.49 19.92 8.44
CA LEU A 53 11.80 18.88 7.65
C LEU A 53 10.45 19.35 7.08
N GLY A 54 10.01 20.56 7.37
CA GLY A 54 8.71 21.09 7.01
C GLY A 54 7.60 20.78 8.00
N LEU A 55 7.92 20.21 9.18
CA LEU A 55 6.95 19.88 10.23
C LEU A 55 6.52 21.14 11.01
N SER A 56 5.23 21.19 11.36
CA SER A 56 4.73 22.16 12.33
C SER A 56 5.34 21.91 13.72
N LEU A 57 5.24 22.87 14.62
CA LEU A 57 5.70 22.75 16.02
C LEU A 57 5.01 21.55 16.73
N GLU A 58 3.74 21.30 16.45
CA GLU A 58 2.97 20.20 17.04
C GLU A 58 3.47 18.84 16.53
N GLU A 59 3.64 18.68 15.21
CA GLU A 59 4.19 17.48 14.59
C GLU A 59 5.64 17.21 15.03
N ALA A 60 6.48 18.25 15.08
CA ALA A 60 7.84 18.15 15.60
C ALA A 60 7.88 17.69 17.05
N SER A 61 6.96 18.19 17.90
CA SER A 61 6.84 17.78 19.29
C SER A 61 6.36 16.35 19.45
N ALA A 62 5.37 15.93 18.66
CA ALA A 62 4.88 14.56 18.64
C ALA A 62 5.96 13.58 18.16
N LEU A 63 6.68 13.92 17.11
CA LEU A 63 7.78 13.13 16.59
C LEU A 63 8.94 13.02 17.59
N TRP A 64 9.30 14.13 18.25
CA TRP A 64 10.30 14.13 19.32
C TRP A 64 9.94 13.15 20.44
N ALA A 65 8.69 13.11 20.86
CA ALA A 65 8.23 12.22 21.92
C ALA A 65 8.32 10.72 21.50
N GLN A 66 8.18 10.41 20.24
CA GLN A 66 8.30 9.05 19.69
C GLN A 66 9.76 8.59 19.55
N LEU A 67 10.71 9.54 19.35
CA LEU A 67 12.11 9.18 19.16
C LEU A 67 12.69 8.47 20.40
N PRO A 68 13.41 7.36 20.24
CA PRO A 68 14.12 6.73 21.33
C PRO A 68 15.28 7.60 21.83
N GLU A 69 15.63 7.50 23.11
CA GLU A 69 16.64 8.37 23.75
C GLU A 69 17.99 8.44 22.99
N PRO A 70 18.52 7.34 22.41
CA PRO A 70 19.74 7.43 21.60
C PRO A 70 19.61 8.40 20.40
N ARG A 71 18.45 8.40 19.72
CA ARG A 71 18.17 9.30 18.59
C ARG A 71 17.99 10.73 19.05
N ARG A 72 17.28 10.97 20.17
CA ARG A 72 17.17 12.29 20.80
C ARG A 72 18.54 12.84 21.21
N GLN A 73 19.39 12.00 21.79
CA GLN A 73 20.75 12.39 22.15
C GLN A 73 21.61 12.72 20.94
N ALA A 74 21.46 11.95 19.85
CA ALA A 74 22.13 12.24 18.58
C ALA A 74 21.76 13.64 18.05
N LEU A 75 20.48 14.01 18.05
CA LEU A 75 20.01 15.33 17.63
C LEU A 75 20.53 16.46 18.53
N ARG A 76 20.58 16.27 19.87
CA ARG A 76 21.13 17.26 20.81
C ARG A 76 22.62 17.54 20.58
N ASN A 77 23.37 16.53 20.13
CA ASN A 77 24.82 16.62 19.96
C ASN A 77 25.27 16.93 18.54
N ALA A 78 24.34 16.90 17.58
CA ALA A 78 24.65 17.06 16.18
C ALA A 78 24.93 18.53 15.84
N SER A 79 26.06 18.79 15.18
CA SER A 79 26.34 20.09 14.57
C SER A 79 25.66 20.27 13.21
N GLN A 80 25.24 19.15 12.60
CA GLN A 80 24.42 19.07 11.38
C GLN A 80 23.37 17.97 11.51
N PRO A 81 22.21 18.08 10.83
CA PRO A 81 21.18 17.05 10.89
C PRO A 81 21.73 15.68 10.52
N PRO A 82 21.48 14.63 11.34
CA PRO A 82 21.85 13.27 10.98
C PRO A 82 21.11 12.80 9.72
N GLU A 83 21.76 11.96 8.91
CA GLU A 83 21.20 11.48 7.63
C GLU A 83 19.83 10.80 7.81
N TRP A 84 19.66 9.97 8.86
CA TRP A 84 18.40 9.29 9.15
C TRP A 84 17.21 10.24 9.38
N LEU A 85 17.47 11.51 9.69
CA LEU A 85 16.41 12.49 9.89
C LEU A 85 15.62 12.75 8.61
N SER A 86 16.25 12.63 7.45
CA SER A 86 15.61 12.81 6.14
C SER A 86 14.45 11.84 5.88
N TYR A 87 14.48 10.63 6.48
CA TYR A 87 13.36 9.69 6.36
C TYR A 87 12.11 10.20 7.05
N LEU A 88 12.26 10.93 8.16
CA LEU A 88 11.15 11.45 8.96
C LEU A 88 10.46 12.68 8.37
N ALA A 89 10.94 13.19 7.23
CA ALA A 89 10.24 14.19 6.42
C ALA A 89 8.91 13.64 5.83
N PHE A 90 8.77 12.31 5.75
CA PHE A 90 7.57 11.64 5.25
C PHE A 90 6.68 11.23 6.42
N ASP A 91 5.38 11.57 6.38
CA ASP A 91 4.38 11.23 7.40
C ASP A 91 4.14 9.71 7.53
N PHE A 92 4.46 8.96 6.49
CA PHE A 92 4.42 7.50 6.45
C PHE A 92 5.72 6.82 6.94
N ALA A 93 6.73 7.57 7.41
CA ALA A 93 7.93 6.98 7.98
C ALA A 93 7.72 6.58 9.44
N TRP A 94 8.05 5.32 9.76
CA TRP A 94 7.92 4.74 11.10
C TRP A 94 9.20 4.95 11.90
N VAL A 95 9.07 5.52 13.09
CA VAL A 95 10.23 5.81 13.97
C VAL A 95 10.97 4.52 14.40
N ASP A 96 10.24 3.43 14.61
CA ASP A 96 10.80 2.13 15.00
C ASP A 96 11.50 1.40 13.84
N ARG A 97 11.34 1.87 12.60
CA ARG A 97 12.01 1.31 11.40
C ARG A 97 13.26 2.09 10.98
N LEU A 98 13.66 3.13 11.71
CA LEU A 98 14.82 3.96 11.34
C LEU A 98 16.10 3.17 11.11
N ASP A 99 16.39 2.16 11.96
CA ASP A 99 17.60 1.33 11.79
C ASP A 99 17.52 0.48 10.50
N ARG A 100 16.31 0.03 10.12
CA ARG A 100 16.06 -0.70 8.86
C ARG A 100 16.25 0.23 7.65
N TYR A 101 15.74 1.47 7.72
CA TYR A 101 15.92 2.46 6.65
C TYR A 101 17.40 2.73 6.41
N GLU A 102 18.17 3.01 7.47
CA GLU A 102 19.63 3.23 7.36
C GLU A 102 20.34 2.02 6.76
N ALA A 103 20.07 0.81 7.26
CA ALA A 103 20.70 -0.41 6.77
C ALA A 103 20.37 -0.68 5.30
N TYR A 104 19.11 -0.48 4.91
CA TYR A 104 18.66 -0.68 3.54
C TYR A 104 19.24 0.37 2.58
N HIS A 105 19.29 1.64 2.99
CA HIS A 105 19.90 2.71 2.19
C HIS A 105 21.41 2.51 2.00
N GLN A 106 22.12 2.02 3.03
CA GLN A 106 23.53 1.64 2.89
C GLN A 106 23.74 0.51 1.87
N ALA A 107 22.83 -0.44 1.79
CA ALA A 107 22.85 -1.52 0.80
C ALA A 107 22.41 -1.07 -0.60
N GLN A 108 21.59 -0.02 -0.68
CA GLN A 108 20.99 0.53 -1.92
C GLN A 108 21.20 2.05 -2.01
N PRO A 109 22.46 2.54 -2.12
CA PRO A 109 22.78 3.97 -2.01
C PRO A 109 22.25 4.83 -3.17
N GLN A 110 21.72 4.21 -4.23
CA GLN A 110 21.10 4.91 -5.36
C GLN A 110 19.65 5.33 -5.11
N LEU A 111 19.00 4.78 -4.06
CA LEU A 111 17.61 5.09 -3.74
C LEU A 111 17.52 6.46 -3.04
N THR A 112 16.43 7.17 -3.27
CA THR A 112 16.06 8.35 -2.49
C THR A 112 15.57 7.96 -1.10
N ALA A 113 15.55 8.90 -0.16
CA ALA A 113 15.00 8.65 1.18
C ALA A 113 13.53 8.19 1.13
N GLU A 114 12.71 8.74 0.23
CA GLU A 114 11.34 8.31 0.03
C GLU A 114 11.25 6.87 -0.46
N GLU A 115 12.01 6.50 -1.49
CA GLU A 115 12.03 5.13 -2.01
C GLU A 115 12.48 4.13 -0.94
N VAL A 116 13.47 4.49 -0.11
CA VAL A 116 13.92 3.67 1.03
C VAL A 116 12.76 3.45 2.01
N VAL A 117 12.08 4.52 2.43
CA VAL A 117 10.94 4.40 3.36
C VAL A 117 9.84 3.52 2.77
N VAL A 118 9.44 3.77 1.53
CA VAL A 118 8.41 2.97 0.84
C VAL A 118 8.82 1.51 0.77
N GLN A 119 10.03 1.21 0.29
CA GLN A 119 10.48 -0.17 0.07
C GLN A 119 10.64 -0.96 1.38
N VAL A 120 11.14 -0.33 2.43
CA VAL A 120 11.21 -0.97 3.76
C VAL A 120 9.81 -1.14 4.37
N ASN A 121 8.91 -0.18 4.17
CA ASN A 121 7.53 -0.29 4.68
C ASN A 121 6.76 -1.47 4.09
N ILE A 122 7.08 -1.88 2.85
CA ILE A 122 6.48 -3.05 2.20
C ILE A 122 7.33 -4.33 2.34
N GLY A 123 8.43 -4.28 3.11
CA GLY A 123 9.22 -5.46 3.47
C GLY A 123 10.34 -5.84 2.50
N LEU A 124 10.68 -5.00 1.50
CA LEU A 124 11.73 -5.33 0.51
C LEU A 124 13.15 -5.39 1.08
N ASP A 125 13.36 -4.98 2.32
CA ASP A 125 14.61 -5.15 3.06
C ASP A 125 14.79 -6.57 3.63
N THR A 126 13.79 -7.45 3.46
CA THR A 126 13.82 -8.85 3.89
C THR A 126 13.62 -9.79 2.69
N PRO A 127 14.17 -11.02 2.73
CA PRO A 127 13.91 -11.99 1.67
C PRO A 127 12.43 -12.39 1.62
N PRO A 128 11.85 -12.56 0.40
CA PRO A 128 10.46 -12.96 0.24
C PRO A 128 10.20 -14.35 0.86
N TYR A 129 9.02 -14.51 1.46
CA TYR A 129 8.55 -15.74 2.14
C TYR A 129 9.33 -16.11 3.42
N GLU A 130 10.25 -15.26 3.88
CA GLU A 130 10.93 -15.42 5.16
C GLU A 130 10.28 -14.54 6.22
N ASN A 131 9.80 -15.15 7.31
CA ASN A 131 9.12 -14.47 8.42
C ASN A 131 7.99 -13.53 7.98
N PRO A 132 7.00 -14.00 7.20
CA PRO A 132 5.93 -13.15 6.71
C PRO A 132 5.07 -12.62 7.87
N GLU A 133 4.59 -11.40 7.74
CA GLU A 133 3.65 -10.81 8.68
C GLU A 133 2.24 -11.37 8.43
N PRO A 134 1.51 -11.84 9.46
CA PRO A 134 0.11 -12.18 9.32
C PRO A 134 -0.71 -10.95 8.90
N VAL A 135 -1.65 -11.12 7.97
CA VAL A 135 -2.61 -10.07 7.63
C VAL A 135 -3.61 -9.95 8.79
N GLU A 136 -3.49 -8.89 9.60
CA GLU A 136 -4.31 -8.68 10.79
C GLU A 136 -5.79 -8.39 10.46
N GLU A 137 -6.03 -7.59 9.42
CA GLU A 137 -7.37 -7.21 8.96
C GLU A 137 -7.68 -7.78 7.56
N PRO A 138 -7.87 -9.12 7.43
CA PRO A 138 -8.06 -9.76 6.14
C PRO A 138 -9.36 -9.35 5.43
N ASP A 139 -10.31 -8.77 6.15
CA ASP A 139 -11.56 -8.23 5.61
C ASP A 139 -11.42 -6.79 5.07
N SER A 140 -10.32 -6.11 5.31
CA SER A 140 -10.06 -4.79 4.71
C SER A 140 -10.03 -4.90 3.17
N LEU A 141 -10.57 -3.89 2.48
CA LEU A 141 -10.52 -3.82 1.01
C LEU A 141 -9.08 -3.65 0.51
N THR A 142 -8.25 -3.01 1.32
CA THR A 142 -6.84 -2.73 1.02
C THR A 142 -5.88 -3.71 1.71
N ALA A 143 -6.39 -4.81 2.30
CA ALA A 143 -5.54 -5.84 2.90
C ALA A 143 -4.44 -6.26 1.91
N LEU A 144 -3.19 -6.05 2.28
CA LEU A 144 -2.03 -6.43 1.46
C LEU A 144 -1.74 -7.92 1.65
N VAL A 145 -1.76 -8.67 0.57
CA VAL A 145 -1.45 -10.10 0.53
C VAL A 145 -0.42 -10.33 -0.56
N ASN A 146 0.82 -10.61 -0.17
CA ASN A 146 1.94 -10.79 -1.09
C ASN A 146 3.02 -11.66 -0.43
N GLN A 147 4.24 -11.73 -0.96
CA GLN A 147 5.33 -12.56 -0.45
C GLN A 147 5.76 -12.25 0.99
N TYR A 148 5.33 -11.10 1.54
CA TYR A 148 5.67 -10.60 2.89
C TYR A 148 4.50 -10.66 3.86
N HIS A 149 3.25 -10.79 3.35
CA HIS A 149 2.02 -10.76 4.15
C HIS A 149 1.16 -11.99 3.85
N ILE A 150 0.92 -12.83 4.87
CA ILE A 150 0.25 -14.12 4.73
C ILE A 150 -1.16 -14.13 5.33
N LEU A 151 -2.12 -14.70 4.61
CA LEU A 151 -3.45 -15.04 5.12
C LEU A 151 -3.43 -16.40 5.84
N SER A 152 -4.23 -16.52 6.89
CA SER A 152 -4.47 -17.79 7.57
C SER A 152 -5.02 -18.84 6.59
N GLU A 153 -4.63 -20.12 6.78
CA GLU A 153 -5.19 -21.25 6.03
C GLU A 153 -6.73 -21.33 6.16
N ASP A 154 -7.25 -20.98 7.34
CA ASP A 154 -8.67 -21.04 7.67
C ASP A 154 -9.46 -19.80 7.24
N TYR A 155 -8.80 -18.76 6.70
CA TYR A 155 -9.50 -17.55 6.30
C TYR A 155 -10.36 -17.80 5.06
N VAL A 156 -11.67 -17.60 5.22
CA VAL A 156 -12.66 -17.68 4.15
C VAL A 156 -13.60 -16.48 4.25
N PRO A 157 -13.57 -15.53 3.33
CA PRO A 157 -14.45 -14.36 3.35
C PRO A 157 -15.89 -14.74 3.02
N LYS A 158 -16.82 -13.80 3.27
CA LYS A 158 -18.19 -13.92 2.76
C LYS A 158 -18.19 -13.84 1.23
N LEU A 159 -18.77 -14.83 0.56
CA LEU A 159 -18.71 -14.96 -0.90
C LEU A 159 -20.11 -15.08 -1.51
N VAL A 160 -20.28 -14.54 -2.71
CA VAL A 160 -21.44 -14.73 -3.59
C VAL A 160 -21.01 -15.30 -4.92
N TYR A 161 -21.88 -16.09 -5.57
CA TYR A 161 -21.64 -16.61 -6.90
C TYR A 161 -21.80 -15.53 -7.96
N LEU A 162 -20.94 -15.56 -8.98
CA LEU A 162 -21.08 -14.76 -10.18
C LEU A 162 -22.21 -15.36 -11.04
N GLU A 163 -22.99 -14.48 -11.69
CA GLU A 163 -23.98 -14.87 -12.68
C GLU A 163 -23.31 -15.28 -14.01
N ALA A 164 -23.94 -16.20 -14.74
CA ALA A 164 -23.43 -16.71 -16.00
C ALA A 164 -23.25 -15.63 -17.10
N ALA A 165 -23.84 -14.46 -16.92
CA ALA A 165 -23.62 -13.30 -17.80
C ALA A 165 -22.20 -12.75 -17.71
N TYR A 166 -21.48 -13.01 -16.62
CA TYR A 166 -20.19 -12.40 -16.31
C TYR A 166 -19.05 -13.42 -16.17
N THR A 167 -19.34 -14.70 -16.25
CA THR A 167 -18.34 -15.77 -16.13
C THR A 167 -18.79 -17.05 -16.86
N ASN A 168 -17.83 -17.81 -17.36
CA ASN A 168 -18.07 -19.14 -17.94
C ASN A 168 -17.90 -20.28 -16.92
N GLN A 169 -17.66 -19.96 -15.64
CA GLN A 169 -17.40 -20.95 -14.58
C GLN A 169 -18.24 -20.65 -13.34
N ARG A 170 -18.33 -21.65 -12.44
CA ARG A 170 -18.98 -21.48 -11.15
C ARG A 170 -18.01 -20.83 -10.15
N ASP A 171 -17.88 -19.52 -10.25
CA ASP A 171 -16.90 -18.74 -9.48
C ASP A 171 -17.56 -17.81 -8.46
N ARG A 172 -16.78 -17.26 -7.54
CA ARG A 172 -17.27 -16.46 -6.41
C ARG A 172 -16.38 -15.26 -6.15
N LEU A 173 -16.99 -14.18 -5.69
CA LEU A 173 -16.31 -12.98 -5.16
C LEU A 173 -16.94 -12.53 -3.86
N ARG A 174 -16.29 -11.64 -3.16
CA ARG A 174 -16.96 -10.88 -2.08
C ARG A 174 -18.06 -10.00 -2.68
N PRO A 175 -19.19 -9.78 -1.96
CA PRO A 175 -20.35 -9.06 -2.51
C PRO A 175 -20.04 -7.68 -3.07
N GLU A 176 -19.11 -6.92 -2.43
CA GLU A 176 -18.69 -5.60 -2.86
C GLU A 176 -17.91 -5.63 -4.17
N ALA A 177 -16.93 -6.53 -4.30
CA ALA A 177 -16.16 -6.73 -5.53
C ALA A 177 -17.06 -7.23 -6.67
N TYR A 178 -17.98 -8.16 -6.39
CA TYR A 178 -18.93 -8.66 -7.39
C TYR A 178 -19.81 -7.51 -7.93
N ARG A 179 -20.44 -6.72 -7.04
CA ARG A 179 -21.26 -5.58 -7.48
C ARG A 179 -20.47 -4.56 -8.29
N ALA A 180 -19.20 -4.32 -7.93
CA ALA A 180 -18.31 -3.42 -8.66
C ALA A 180 -17.97 -3.99 -10.04
N PHE A 181 -17.64 -5.28 -10.11
CA PHE A 181 -17.34 -5.97 -11.36
C PHE A 181 -18.54 -5.97 -12.34
N VAL A 182 -19.75 -6.24 -11.84
CA VAL A 182 -20.98 -6.16 -12.65
C VAL A 182 -21.12 -4.76 -13.28
N ARG A 183 -21.00 -3.69 -12.47
CA ARG A 183 -21.08 -2.32 -13.00
C ARG A 183 -20.00 -2.02 -14.04
N MET A 184 -18.80 -2.53 -13.82
CA MET A 184 -17.67 -2.38 -14.75
C MET A 184 -17.93 -3.13 -16.07
N ALA A 185 -18.38 -4.38 -15.99
CA ALA A 185 -18.71 -5.17 -17.16
C ALA A 185 -19.89 -4.60 -17.97
N ASP A 186 -20.92 -4.09 -17.28
CA ASP A 186 -22.05 -3.43 -17.92
C ASP A 186 -21.63 -2.13 -18.61
N ALA A 187 -20.70 -1.38 -18.02
CA ALA A 187 -20.17 -0.16 -18.64
C ALA A 187 -19.33 -0.49 -19.90
N ALA A 188 -18.45 -1.50 -19.81
CA ALA A 188 -17.72 -1.97 -21.01
C ALA A 188 -18.66 -2.44 -22.12
N ALA A 189 -19.77 -3.11 -21.76
CA ALA A 189 -20.76 -3.55 -22.73
C ALA A 189 -21.50 -2.40 -23.42
N GLN A 190 -21.70 -1.24 -22.76
CA GLN A 190 -22.24 -0.03 -23.37
C GLN A 190 -21.29 0.56 -24.43
N ASP A 191 -19.97 0.36 -24.22
CA ASP A 191 -18.94 0.77 -25.18
C ASP A 191 -18.66 -0.34 -26.24
N GLY A 192 -19.48 -1.41 -26.27
CA GLY A 192 -19.40 -2.50 -27.25
C GLY A 192 -18.41 -3.61 -26.91
N LEU A 193 -17.77 -3.54 -25.74
CA LEU A 193 -16.75 -4.48 -25.28
C LEU A 193 -17.33 -5.51 -24.30
N ARG A 194 -16.68 -6.69 -24.21
CA ARG A 194 -17.14 -7.74 -23.31
C ARG A 194 -16.00 -8.29 -22.47
N ILE A 195 -15.98 -7.89 -21.21
CA ILE A 195 -15.05 -8.42 -20.20
C ILE A 195 -15.71 -9.54 -19.39
N TYR A 196 -14.98 -10.62 -19.16
CA TYR A 196 -15.43 -11.80 -18.43
C TYR A 196 -14.48 -12.18 -17.31
N ASN A 197 -15.03 -12.69 -16.22
CA ASN A 197 -14.22 -13.34 -15.19
C ASN A 197 -13.73 -14.70 -15.69
N ALA A 198 -12.41 -14.90 -15.71
CA ALA A 198 -11.73 -16.15 -16.02
C ALA A 198 -11.34 -16.94 -14.76
N SER A 199 -11.10 -16.26 -13.62
CA SER A 199 -10.79 -16.87 -12.33
C SER A 199 -11.06 -15.83 -11.22
N ALA A 200 -11.66 -16.23 -10.10
CA ALA A 200 -11.90 -15.33 -8.96
C ALA A 200 -11.45 -15.96 -7.64
N TYR A 201 -12.34 -16.19 -6.68
CA TYR A 201 -11.96 -16.75 -5.39
C TYR A 201 -11.27 -18.09 -5.50
N ARG A 202 -10.12 -18.20 -4.85
CA ARG A 202 -9.35 -19.45 -4.77
C ARG A 202 -8.98 -19.71 -3.31
N SER A 203 -9.50 -20.80 -2.72
CA SER A 203 -9.17 -21.17 -1.35
C SER A 203 -7.68 -21.51 -1.17
N TYR A 204 -7.18 -21.43 0.07
CA TYR A 204 -5.84 -21.88 0.41
C TYR A 204 -5.52 -23.27 -0.15
N SER A 205 -6.43 -24.24 0.04
CA SER A 205 -6.22 -25.62 -0.42
C SER A 205 -6.18 -25.72 -1.96
N THR A 206 -6.97 -24.93 -2.67
CA THR A 206 -6.94 -24.88 -4.14
C THR A 206 -5.62 -24.24 -4.59
N GLN A 207 -5.19 -23.13 -3.97
CA GLN A 207 -3.91 -22.50 -4.28
C GLN A 207 -2.74 -23.44 -4.04
N LYS A 208 -2.76 -24.21 -2.95
CA LYS A 208 -1.75 -25.25 -2.66
C LYS A 208 -1.62 -26.26 -3.78
N TRP A 209 -2.76 -26.72 -4.32
CA TRP A 209 -2.75 -27.66 -5.45
C TRP A 209 -2.22 -27.01 -6.74
N VAL A 210 -2.63 -25.77 -7.04
CA VAL A 210 -2.17 -25.03 -8.22
C VAL A 210 -0.67 -24.80 -8.15
N TYR A 211 -0.18 -24.23 -7.04
CA TYR A 211 1.24 -23.95 -6.83
C TYR A 211 2.10 -25.22 -6.93
N GLN A 212 1.69 -26.31 -6.25
CA GLN A 212 2.42 -27.57 -6.31
C GLN A 212 2.47 -28.17 -7.74
N ARG A 213 1.46 -27.92 -8.58
CA ARG A 213 1.49 -28.33 -9.98
C ARG A 213 2.57 -27.60 -10.76
N TYR A 214 2.72 -26.29 -10.54
CA TYR A 214 3.79 -25.49 -11.16
C TYR A 214 5.17 -25.90 -10.65
N VAL A 215 5.33 -26.04 -9.35
CA VAL A 215 6.61 -26.49 -8.75
C VAL A 215 7.06 -27.84 -9.32
N ARG A 216 6.14 -28.80 -9.52
CA ARG A 216 6.48 -30.09 -10.13
C ARG A 216 6.89 -29.98 -11.60
N ARG A 217 6.40 -28.97 -12.31
CA ARG A 217 6.68 -28.76 -13.73
C ARG A 217 7.98 -27.99 -13.95
N GLU A 218 8.25 -26.95 -13.16
CA GLU A 218 9.28 -25.95 -13.45
C GLU A 218 10.22 -25.66 -12.26
N GLY A 219 9.95 -26.24 -11.10
CA GLY A 219 10.69 -25.93 -9.86
C GLY A 219 10.11 -24.74 -9.12
N ALA A 220 10.46 -24.61 -7.81
CA ALA A 220 9.90 -23.57 -6.96
C ALA A 220 10.31 -22.16 -7.39
N ALA A 221 11.59 -21.95 -7.72
CA ALA A 221 12.10 -20.63 -8.11
C ALA A 221 11.38 -20.06 -9.36
N ALA A 222 11.07 -20.91 -10.36
CA ALA A 222 10.29 -20.48 -11.52
C ALA A 222 8.82 -20.23 -11.15
N ALA A 223 8.23 -21.13 -10.36
CA ALA A 223 6.82 -21.00 -9.95
C ALA A 223 6.57 -19.72 -9.15
N ASP A 224 7.50 -19.31 -8.29
CA ASP A 224 7.39 -18.11 -7.44
C ASP A 224 7.31 -16.79 -8.23
N THR A 225 7.72 -16.76 -9.51
CA THR A 225 7.70 -15.54 -10.32
C THR A 225 6.32 -15.20 -10.91
N TYR A 226 5.38 -16.16 -10.92
CA TYR A 226 4.04 -15.99 -11.52
C TYR A 226 2.91 -16.68 -10.75
N SER A 227 3.21 -17.39 -9.68
CA SER A 227 2.19 -18.09 -8.88
C SER A 227 2.48 -17.93 -7.40
N ALA A 228 1.57 -17.31 -6.69
CA ALA A 228 1.68 -17.16 -5.24
C ALA A 228 1.70 -18.52 -4.53
N ARG A 229 2.49 -18.62 -3.46
CA ARG A 229 2.40 -19.74 -2.52
C ARG A 229 1.05 -19.73 -1.80
N PRO A 230 0.57 -20.88 -1.26
CA PRO A 230 -0.69 -20.92 -0.50
C PRO A 230 -0.62 -20.00 0.72
N GLY A 231 -1.66 -19.20 0.92
CA GLY A 231 -1.71 -18.12 1.93
C GLY A 231 -1.23 -16.75 1.43
N TYR A 232 -0.49 -16.70 0.31
CA TYR A 232 0.07 -15.47 -0.25
C TYR A 232 -0.65 -15.00 -1.53
N SER A 233 -1.78 -15.63 -1.86
CA SER A 233 -2.57 -15.31 -3.04
C SER A 233 -3.75 -14.40 -2.70
N GLU A 234 -3.87 -13.27 -3.39
CA GLU A 234 -4.99 -12.34 -3.26
C GLU A 234 -6.35 -12.96 -3.64
N HIS A 235 -6.37 -14.01 -4.47
CA HIS A 235 -7.61 -14.74 -4.77
C HIS A 235 -8.28 -15.31 -3.52
N GLN A 236 -7.53 -15.58 -2.43
CA GLN A 236 -8.11 -16.03 -1.17
C GLN A 236 -8.90 -14.93 -0.47
N THR A 237 -8.64 -13.63 -0.76
CA THR A 237 -9.43 -12.52 -0.23
C THR A 237 -10.85 -12.45 -0.81
N GLY A 238 -11.09 -13.05 -1.98
CA GLY A 238 -12.31 -12.86 -2.75
C GLY A 238 -12.47 -11.45 -3.33
N LEU A 239 -11.40 -10.65 -3.36
CA LEU A 239 -11.33 -9.30 -3.93
C LEU A 239 -10.56 -9.25 -5.24
N ALA A 240 -9.81 -10.30 -5.58
CA ALA A 240 -9.07 -10.41 -6.85
C ALA A 240 -9.83 -11.29 -7.85
N LEU A 241 -9.70 -10.92 -9.13
CA LEU A 241 -10.21 -11.71 -10.24
C LEU A 241 -9.33 -11.54 -11.48
N ASP A 242 -9.24 -12.60 -12.26
CA ASP A 242 -8.61 -12.57 -13.57
C ASP A 242 -9.68 -12.26 -14.62
N ILE A 243 -9.48 -11.19 -15.37
CA ILE A 243 -10.38 -10.72 -16.43
C ILE A 243 -9.82 -11.12 -17.79
N ASN A 244 -10.71 -11.51 -18.70
CA ASN A 244 -10.35 -11.77 -20.08
C ASN A 244 -11.52 -11.41 -21.02
N THR A 245 -11.32 -11.57 -22.34
CA THR A 245 -12.40 -11.44 -23.32
C THR A 245 -13.35 -12.63 -23.23
N ALA A 246 -14.54 -12.49 -23.80
CA ALA A 246 -15.55 -13.57 -23.82
C ALA A 246 -15.07 -14.86 -24.52
N SER A 247 -14.15 -14.73 -25.50
CA SER A 247 -13.57 -15.85 -26.26
C SER A 247 -12.25 -16.35 -25.69
N PHE A 248 -11.79 -15.80 -24.56
CA PHE A 248 -10.49 -16.00 -23.95
C PHE A 248 -9.33 -15.75 -24.93
N SER A 249 -8.55 -14.72 -24.68
CA SER A 249 -7.35 -14.37 -25.44
C SER A 249 -6.10 -14.74 -24.65
N ASP A 250 -5.14 -15.39 -25.30
CA ASP A 250 -3.81 -15.63 -24.74
C ASP A 250 -2.93 -14.36 -24.78
N HIS A 251 -3.37 -13.34 -25.54
CA HIS A 251 -2.74 -12.01 -25.68
C HIS A 251 -3.75 -10.95 -25.25
N PHE A 252 -4.20 -11.03 -23.98
CA PHE A 252 -5.22 -10.14 -23.47
C PHE A 252 -4.76 -8.66 -23.47
N GLU A 253 -3.48 -8.42 -23.25
CA GLU A 253 -2.83 -7.11 -23.30
C GLU A 253 -2.94 -6.38 -24.65
N GLU A 254 -3.21 -7.11 -25.73
CA GLU A 254 -3.41 -6.56 -27.09
C GLU A 254 -4.90 -6.28 -27.39
N SER A 255 -5.82 -6.60 -26.46
CA SER A 255 -7.27 -6.46 -26.69
C SER A 255 -7.79 -5.04 -26.42
N GLU A 256 -8.89 -4.67 -27.07
CA GLU A 256 -9.61 -3.43 -26.79
C GLU A 256 -10.19 -3.42 -25.36
N GLU A 257 -10.55 -4.58 -24.84
CA GLU A 257 -11.01 -4.79 -23.46
C GLU A 257 -9.93 -4.43 -22.45
N TYR A 258 -8.68 -4.83 -22.66
CA TYR A 258 -7.57 -4.45 -21.79
C TYR A 258 -7.31 -2.94 -21.83
N ALA A 259 -7.25 -2.36 -23.02
CA ALA A 259 -7.08 -0.90 -23.19
C ALA A 259 -8.17 -0.12 -22.45
N TRP A 260 -9.43 -0.57 -22.55
CA TRP A 260 -10.55 0.02 -21.84
C TRP A 260 -10.40 -0.12 -20.32
N LEU A 261 -9.97 -1.27 -19.82
CA LEU A 261 -9.77 -1.52 -18.39
C LEU A 261 -8.68 -0.65 -17.80
N VAL A 262 -7.56 -0.45 -18.51
CA VAL A 262 -6.48 0.45 -18.06
C VAL A 262 -6.99 1.87 -17.79
N GLU A 263 -7.92 2.37 -18.62
CA GLU A 263 -8.48 3.71 -18.47
C GLU A 263 -9.63 3.79 -17.46
N ASN A 264 -10.38 2.70 -17.26
CA ASN A 264 -11.69 2.76 -16.60
C ASN A 264 -11.78 2.00 -15.28
N ALA A 265 -10.95 0.97 -15.03
CA ALA A 265 -11.09 0.08 -13.88
C ALA A 265 -11.08 0.83 -12.53
N GLY A 266 -10.25 1.87 -12.39
CA GLY A 266 -10.17 2.72 -11.20
C GLY A 266 -11.50 3.35 -10.80
N ARG A 267 -12.34 3.74 -11.76
CA ARG A 267 -13.67 4.31 -11.50
C ARG A 267 -14.64 3.35 -10.81
N PHE A 268 -14.37 2.06 -10.94
CA PHE A 268 -15.16 0.97 -10.34
C PHE A 268 -14.50 0.39 -9.08
N GLY A 269 -13.33 0.91 -8.70
CA GLY A 269 -12.59 0.50 -7.50
C GLY A 269 -11.62 -0.66 -7.72
N PHE A 270 -11.26 -0.95 -8.98
CA PHE A 270 -10.26 -1.95 -9.34
C PHE A 270 -8.95 -1.32 -9.76
N ILE A 271 -7.85 -1.99 -9.42
CA ILE A 271 -6.51 -1.69 -9.92
C ILE A 271 -6.00 -2.85 -10.77
N LEU A 272 -5.19 -2.55 -11.80
CA LEU A 272 -4.31 -3.53 -12.42
C LEU A 272 -3.22 -3.87 -11.39
N ARG A 273 -3.25 -5.09 -10.87
CA ARG A 273 -2.52 -5.43 -9.65
C ARG A 273 -1.01 -5.56 -9.86
N PHE A 274 -0.62 -6.11 -11.00
CA PHE A 274 0.78 -6.37 -11.36
C PHE A 274 1.12 -5.68 -12.68
N PRO A 275 1.28 -4.32 -12.66
CA PRO A 275 1.55 -3.55 -13.87
C PRO A 275 2.99 -3.74 -14.35
N GLU A 276 3.20 -3.57 -15.65
CA GLU A 276 4.52 -3.63 -16.28
C GLU A 276 5.48 -2.58 -15.70
N GLY A 277 6.73 -2.99 -15.44
CA GLY A 277 7.78 -2.14 -14.89
C GLY A 277 7.75 -1.98 -13.36
N LYS A 278 6.78 -2.57 -12.67
CA LYS A 278 6.65 -2.55 -11.20
C LYS A 278 6.96 -3.91 -10.53
N GLU A 279 7.55 -4.85 -11.27
CA GLU A 279 7.87 -6.20 -10.79
C GLU A 279 8.80 -6.18 -9.57
N HIS A 280 9.67 -5.18 -9.49
CA HIS A 280 10.59 -4.98 -8.36
C HIS A 280 9.88 -4.59 -7.06
N LEU A 281 8.66 -4.05 -7.11
CA LEU A 281 7.83 -3.71 -5.97
C LEU A 281 6.84 -4.82 -5.62
N THR A 282 6.21 -5.40 -6.64
CA THR A 282 5.15 -6.41 -6.45
C THR A 282 5.70 -7.82 -6.28
N GLY A 283 6.91 -8.09 -6.82
CA GLY A 283 7.55 -9.40 -6.82
C GLY A 283 6.95 -10.40 -7.83
N TYR A 284 5.99 -9.96 -8.67
CA TYR A 284 5.38 -10.75 -9.73
C TYR A 284 5.61 -10.13 -11.10
N GLN A 285 5.60 -10.96 -12.13
CA GLN A 285 5.63 -10.53 -13.52
C GLN A 285 4.37 -9.71 -13.86
N PHE A 286 4.43 -8.97 -14.97
CA PHE A 286 3.27 -8.30 -15.52
C PHE A 286 2.13 -9.29 -15.80
N GLU A 287 0.94 -9.00 -15.24
CA GLU A 287 -0.26 -9.81 -15.41
C GLU A 287 -1.43 -8.94 -15.89
N PRO A 288 -1.63 -8.76 -17.20
CA PRO A 288 -2.65 -7.86 -17.76
C PRO A 288 -4.08 -8.26 -17.37
N TRP A 289 -4.30 -9.51 -16.97
CA TRP A 289 -5.59 -10.06 -16.58
C TRP A 289 -5.93 -9.86 -15.11
N HIS A 290 -4.93 -9.68 -14.21
CA HIS A 290 -5.13 -9.71 -12.76
C HIS A 290 -5.54 -8.35 -12.19
N TYR A 291 -6.81 -8.24 -11.81
CA TYR A 291 -7.39 -7.03 -11.20
C TYR A 291 -7.75 -7.26 -9.75
N ARG A 292 -7.45 -6.26 -8.89
CA ARG A 292 -7.77 -6.28 -7.48
C ARG A 292 -8.76 -5.15 -7.13
N TYR A 293 -9.87 -5.52 -6.48
CA TYR A 293 -10.80 -4.55 -5.89
C TYR A 293 -10.23 -4.01 -4.58
N VAL A 294 -10.07 -2.69 -4.49
CA VAL A 294 -9.55 -1.97 -3.32
C VAL A 294 -10.49 -0.86 -2.86
N GLY A 295 -11.66 -0.73 -3.50
CA GLY A 295 -12.57 0.41 -3.30
C GLY A 295 -12.21 1.61 -4.18
N VAL A 296 -13.21 2.47 -4.44
CA VAL A 296 -13.06 3.55 -5.45
C VAL A 296 -11.99 4.55 -5.05
N ALA A 297 -11.95 4.98 -3.79
CA ALA A 297 -10.99 6.01 -3.35
C ALA A 297 -9.53 5.54 -3.51
N ALA A 298 -9.20 4.34 -3.00
CA ALA A 298 -7.86 3.78 -3.13
C ALA A 298 -7.48 3.50 -4.59
N ALA A 299 -8.43 2.99 -5.40
CA ALA A 299 -8.17 2.70 -6.81
C ALA A 299 -7.92 3.98 -7.64
N GLN A 300 -8.65 5.05 -7.36
CA GLN A 300 -8.42 6.35 -8.01
C GLN A 300 -7.06 6.93 -7.64
N GLN A 301 -6.68 6.89 -6.38
CA GLN A 301 -5.37 7.36 -5.94
C GLN A 301 -4.24 6.53 -6.57
N CYS A 302 -4.35 5.20 -6.58
CA CYS A 302 -3.38 4.34 -7.27
C CYS A 302 -3.25 4.70 -8.76
N TRP A 303 -4.37 5.00 -9.43
CA TRP A 303 -4.37 5.37 -10.85
C TRP A 303 -3.76 6.76 -11.09
N GLU A 304 -4.14 7.77 -10.28
CA GLU A 304 -3.66 9.16 -10.40
C GLU A 304 -2.15 9.26 -10.17
N GLU A 305 -1.64 8.53 -9.17
CA GLU A 305 -0.25 8.56 -8.74
C GLU A 305 0.61 7.47 -9.41
N ASN A 306 0.00 6.60 -10.23
CA ASN A 306 0.65 5.41 -10.80
C ASN A 306 1.30 4.51 -9.74
N TRP A 307 0.58 4.28 -8.62
CA TRP A 307 1.02 3.43 -7.52
C TRP A 307 0.49 2.02 -7.64
N THR A 308 1.31 1.06 -7.21
CA THR A 308 0.86 -0.29 -6.85
C THR A 308 0.11 -0.27 -5.52
N LEU A 309 -0.53 -1.38 -5.15
CA LEU A 309 -1.14 -1.51 -3.82
C LEU A 309 -0.09 -1.42 -2.71
N GLU A 310 1.10 -1.96 -2.94
CA GLU A 310 2.25 -1.83 -2.03
C GLU A 310 2.58 -0.37 -1.77
N GLU A 311 2.76 0.43 -2.83
CA GLU A 311 3.09 1.85 -2.73
C GLU A 311 1.98 2.64 -2.03
N TYR A 312 0.71 2.32 -2.30
CA TYR A 312 -0.44 2.91 -1.62
C TYR A 312 -0.43 2.63 -0.12
N ILE A 313 -0.20 1.37 0.27
CA ILE A 313 -0.17 0.98 1.70
C ILE A 313 1.05 1.57 2.41
N ALA A 314 2.21 1.57 1.75
CA ALA A 314 3.44 2.12 2.33
C ALA A 314 3.33 3.61 2.67
N ARG A 315 2.47 4.35 1.94
CA ARG A 315 2.27 5.79 2.10
C ARG A 315 1.06 6.16 2.99
N GLN A 316 0.46 5.19 3.67
CA GLN A 316 -0.50 5.53 4.71
C GLN A 316 0.25 6.12 5.91
N PRO A 317 -0.32 7.13 6.59
CA PRO A 317 0.34 7.77 7.74
C PRO A 317 0.82 6.74 8.77
N ALA A 318 2.04 6.93 9.26
CA ALA A 318 2.58 6.09 10.31
C ALA A 318 1.82 6.34 11.63
N PRO A 319 1.76 5.35 12.55
CA PRO A 319 1.06 5.52 13.82
C PRO A 319 1.48 6.78 14.58
N GLY A 320 0.49 7.60 14.94
CA GLY A 320 0.70 8.87 15.67
C GLY A 320 1.23 10.02 14.80
N ARG A 321 1.04 9.93 13.49
CA ARG A 321 1.38 10.99 12.51
C ARG A 321 0.16 11.46 11.69
N ASP A 322 -1.05 11.14 12.17
CA ASP A 322 -2.33 11.56 11.56
C ASP A 322 -2.61 13.06 11.80
#